data_ab3d78d1e8d02a9600069c06743119d8
#
_entry.id   ab3d78d1e8d02a9600069c06743119d8
#
_cell.length_a   1.000
_cell.length_b   1.000
_cell.length_c   1.000
_cell.angle_alpha   90.00
_cell.angle_beta   90.00
_cell.angle_gamma   90.00
#
_symmetry.space_group_name_H-M   'P 1'
#
loop_
_entity.id
_entity.type
_entity.pdbx_description
1 polymer ?
#
loop_
_entity_poly.entity_id
_entity_poly.type
_entity_poly.pdbx_seq_one_letter_code
_entity_poly.pdbx_strand_id
1 'polypeptide(L)'
;DTSESNRRAVRILAYNSTDITENNIKQIKSVDEQVQRALNDMTPAVTLEMIKRGISPLDMSMSDISDTARQIKSENPDERDEKFSEFLWKLEKKNEISEEERDSYIGIYRLISQVEQSDGAVIGSLVNQGADITMKNLLTAVRTRGKSAMDYKVDDSFAGVEGVSKGARIDEQIESAYHTNCLRDVLDTLSPEKMEFVQDDSWLEMTPEQLRQAVYEAEEDNALSEQYATEQLRQFNQAVSEPESVYAFLEKYDVKTTAVNLMAASRLMKNPSEAVRNLWERGESATARALLDETLRRFSESVKNPKELAQAQETLADTAEHVMDSMIIEDRHTGSIDIRQMKLLCSQLRIASNMSRQENYIVPIETADGVTGMKLSIVRGEDKKGLVDIFLEDKKYGRVAAYFEAKENSVAAMIVTDDEQTQKLFEDNI
;
A
#
# COMPACT_ATOMS: atom_id res chain seq x y z
N ASP A 1 20.55 -37.31 -24.39
CA ASP A 1 20.85 -37.30 -22.96
C ASP A 1 19.55 -37.29 -22.16
N THR A 2 19.35 -38.35 -21.35
CA THR A 2 18.13 -38.63 -20.61
C THR A 2 18.22 -38.19 -19.14
N SER A 3 19.07 -37.20 -18.84
CA SER A 3 19.22 -36.65 -17.48
C SER A 3 17.88 -36.03 -17.00
N GLU A 4 17.63 -36.09 -15.70
CA GLU A 4 16.39 -35.54 -15.08
C GLU A 4 16.22 -34.07 -15.40
N SER A 5 17.31 -33.28 -15.35
CA SER A 5 17.26 -31.85 -15.68
C SER A 5 16.89 -31.58 -17.15
N ASN A 6 17.32 -32.41 -18.09
CA ASN A 6 16.90 -32.31 -19.49
C ASN A 6 15.43 -32.69 -19.67
N ARG A 7 14.95 -33.73 -18.97
CA ARG A 7 13.53 -34.10 -19.00
C ARG A 7 12.66 -33.00 -18.44
N ARG A 8 13.08 -32.37 -17.33
CA ARG A 8 12.39 -31.25 -16.73
C ARG A 8 12.36 -30.04 -17.68
N ALA A 9 13.49 -29.67 -18.29
CA ALA A 9 13.53 -28.60 -19.27
C ALA A 9 12.60 -28.84 -20.46
N VAL A 10 12.53 -30.08 -20.97
CA VAL A 10 11.59 -30.45 -22.04
C VAL A 10 10.13 -30.33 -21.59
N ARG A 11 9.79 -30.72 -20.34
CA ARG A 11 8.44 -30.53 -19.80
C ARG A 11 8.07 -29.04 -19.72
N ILE A 12 9.00 -28.21 -19.23
CA ILE A 12 8.78 -26.75 -19.12
C ILE A 12 8.52 -26.13 -20.50
N LEU A 13 9.31 -26.51 -21.52
CA LEU A 13 9.08 -26.06 -22.91
C LEU A 13 7.73 -26.53 -23.44
N ALA A 14 7.35 -27.80 -23.21
CA ALA A 14 6.08 -28.36 -23.63
C ALA A 14 4.89 -27.63 -22.96
N TYR A 15 4.96 -27.36 -21.65
CA TYR A 15 3.93 -26.59 -20.94
C TYR A 15 3.70 -25.19 -21.51
N ASN A 16 4.69 -24.61 -22.16
CA ASN A 16 4.64 -23.27 -22.72
C ASN A 16 4.51 -23.25 -24.26
N SER A 17 4.27 -24.42 -24.90
CA SER A 17 4.17 -24.57 -26.35
C SER A 17 5.37 -23.97 -27.10
N THR A 18 6.56 -24.08 -26.49
CA THR A 18 7.82 -23.57 -27.04
C THR A 18 8.54 -24.69 -27.77
N ASP A 19 9.19 -24.35 -28.90
CA ASP A 19 9.96 -25.32 -29.70
C ASP A 19 11.05 -26.01 -28.89
N ILE A 20 11.12 -27.32 -28.96
CA ILE A 20 12.12 -28.13 -28.27
C ILE A 20 13.40 -28.16 -29.10
N THR A 21 14.18 -27.10 -28.96
CA THR A 21 15.50 -26.97 -29.59
C THR A 21 16.62 -27.12 -28.54
N GLU A 22 17.82 -27.45 -29.00
CA GLU A 22 18.99 -27.55 -28.09
C GLU A 22 19.25 -26.23 -27.32
N ASN A 23 19.08 -25.09 -28.00
CA ASN A 23 19.27 -23.78 -27.38
C ASN A 23 18.20 -23.50 -26.30
N ASN A 24 16.94 -23.76 -26.59
CA ASN A 24 15.85 -23.55 -25.66
C ASN A 24 15.99 -24.48 -24.43
N ILE A 25 16.40 -25.74 -24.65
CA ILE A 25 16.68 -26.66 -23.53
C ILE A 25 17.82 -26.11 -22.65
N LYS A 26 18.93 -25.64 -23.22
CA LYS A 26 20.04 -25.08 -22.46
C LYS A 26 19.62 -23.83 -21.67
N GLN A 27 18.87 -22.94 -22.31
CA GLN A 27 18.38 -21.71 -21.68
C GLN A 27 17.46 -22.01 -20.50
N ILE A 28 16.38 -22.81 -20.72
CA ILE A 28 15.44 -23.19 -19.67
C ILE A 28 16.14 -23.91 -18.52
N LYS A 29 17.05 -24.84 -18.84
CA LYS A 29 17.82 -25.55 -17.82
C LYS A 29 18.63 -24.61 -16.94
N SER A 30 19.34 -23.65 -17.54
CA SER A 30 20.14 -22.68 -16.79
C SER A 30 19.27 -21.82 -15.86
N VAL A 31 18.10 -21.37 -16.35
CA VAL A 31 17.18 -20.55 -15.56
C VAL A 31 16.50 -21.37 -14.46
N ASP A 32 16.04 -22.60 -14.78
CA ASP A 32 15.43 -23.50 -13.80
C ASP A 32 16.43 -23.85 -12.66
N GLU A 33 17.68 -24.15 -13.00
CA GLU A 33 18.74 -24.40 -12.02
C GLU A 33 18.99 -23.19 -11.11
N GLN A 34 18.92 -21.96 -11.63
CA GLN A 34 19.04 -20.76 -10.82
C GLN A 34 17.83 -20.58 -9.86
N VAL A 35 16.62 -20.77 -10.37
CA VAL A 35 15.39 -20.69 -9.56
C VAL A 35 15.41 -21.75 -8.47
N GLN A 36 15.66 -23.02 -8.83
CA GLN A 36 15.71 -24.13 -7.86
C GLN A 36 16.79 -23.89 -6.78
N ARG A 37 17.94 -23.36 -7.17
CA ARG A 37 19.00 -23.01 -6.20
C ARG A 37 18.53 -21.91 -5.24
N ALA A 38 17.95 -20.83 -5.76
CA ALA A 38 17.47 -19.74 -4.93
C ALA A 38 16.38 -20.20 -3.94
N LEU A 39 15.41 -21.02 -4.39
CA LEU A 39 14.39 -21.57 -3.52
C LEU A 39 14.96 -22.51 -2.44
N ASN A 40 15.92 -23.37 -2.78
CA ASN A 40 16.60 -24.25 -1.84
C ASN A 40 17.51 -23.51 -0.85
N ASP A 41 18.09 -22.37 -1.28
CA ASP A 41 18.92 -21.54 -0.42
C ASP A 41 18.07 -20.75 0.61
N MET A 42 16.80 -20.49 0.32
CA MET A 42 15.84 -19.85 1.22
C MET A 42 15.28 -20.85 2.25
N THR A 43 16.15 -21.32 3.14
CA THR A 43 15.73 -22.16 4.27
C THR A 43 14.87 -21.37 5.26
N PRO A 44 14.15 -22.04 6.18
CA PRO A 44 13.33 -21.37 7.21
C PRO A 44 14.10 -20.30 8.01
N ALA A 45 15.29 -20.60 8.46
CA ALA A 45 16.09 -19.66 9.25
C ALA A 45 16.63 -18.51 8.40
N VAL A 46 17.07 -18.77 7.16
CA VAL A 46 17.46 -17.73 6.21
C VAL A 46 16.29 -16.80 5.90
N THR A 47 15.12 -17.37 5.66
CA THR A 47 13.91 -16.59 5.37
C THR A 47 13.57 -15.66 6.54
N LEU A 48 13.57 -16.17 7.77
CA LEU A 48 13.34 -15.35 8.96
C LEU A 48 14.39 -14.24 9.11
N GLU A 49 15.67 -14.56 8.89
CA GLU A 49 16.75 -13.59 9.01
C GLU A 49 16.67 -12.49 7.93
N MET A 50 16.28 -12.85 6.69
CA MET A 50 16.00 -11.85 5.66
C MET A 50 14.87 -10.91 6.09
N ILE A 51 13.80 -11.44 6.66
CA ILE A 51 12.67 -10.65 7.17
C ILE A 51 13.14 -9.71 8.28
N LYS A 52 13.87 -10.21 9.29
CA LYS A 52 14.40 -9.40 10.39
C LYS A 52 15.34 -8.29 9.93
N ARG A 53 16.11 -8.52 8.86
CA ARG A 53 16.98 -7.51 8.25
C ARG A 53 16.25 -6.58 7.29
N GLY A 54 14.93 -6.75 7.11
CA GLY A 54 14.15 -5.98 6.15
C GLY A 54 14.57 -6.19 4.69
N ILE A 55 15.04 -7.39 4.34
CA ILE A 55 15.44 -7.75 2.98
C ILE A 55 14.26 -8.43 2.29
N SER A 56 13.62 -7.75 1.32
CA SER A 56 12.55 -8.35 0.52
C SER A 56 13.12 -9.17 -0.65
N PRO A 57 12.78 -10.47 -0.78
CA PRO A 57 13.21 -11.25 -1.93
C PRO A 57 12.41 -10.98 -3.20
N LEU A 58 11.32 -10.20 -3.15
CA LEU A 58 10.35 -10.08 -4.25
C LEU A 58 10.95 -9.54 -5.55
N ASP A 59 11.72 -8.46 -5.47
CA ASP A 59 12.30 -7.80 -6.63
C ASP A 59 13.78 -8.20 -6.88
N MET A 60 14.33 -9.09 -6.03
CA MET A 60 15.69 -9.58 -6.18
C MET A 60 15.80 -10.58 -7.32
N SER A 61 16.99 -10.60 -7.99
CA SER A 61 17.31 -11.67 -8.92
C SER A 61 17.56 -12.99 -8.19
N MET A 62 17.40 -14.11 -8.88
CA MET A 62 17.68 -15.43 -8.28
C MET A 62 19.12 -15.59 -7.79
N SER A 63 20.08 -14.93 -8.47
CA SER A 63 21.47 -14.90 -8.02
C SER A 63 21.63 -14.11 -6.73
N ASP A 64 21.03 -12.94 -6.64
CA ASP A 64 21.15 -12.08 -5.44
C ASP A 64 20.51 -12.76 -4.22
N ILE A 65 19.38 -13.45 -4.40
CA ILE A 65 18.76 -14.27 -3.34
C ILE A 65 19.74 -15.34 -2.85
N SER A 66 20.34 -16.12 -3.77
CA SER A 66 21.30 -17.15 -3.40
C SER A 66 22.55 -16.59 -2.73
N ASP A 67 23.05 -15.44 -3.17
CA ASP A 67 24.24 -14.83 -2.58
C ASP A 67 23.93 -14.28 -1.18
N THR A 68 22.79 -13.60 -1.00
CA THR A 68 22.31 -13.14 0.30
C THR A 68 22.09 -14.31 1.27
N ALA A 69 21.44 -15.36 0.80
CA ALA A 69 21.20 -16.56 1.60
C ALA A 69 22.52 -17.21 2.07
N ARG A 70 23.51 -17.31 1.19
CA ARG A 70 24.85 -17.84 1.55
C ARG A 70 25.57 -16.94 2.56
N GLN A 71 25.45 -15.63 2.43
CA GLN A 71 25.98 -14.70 3.41
C GLN A 71 25.36 -14.95 4.79
N ILE A 72 24.04 -15.00 4.87
CA ILE A 72 23.30 -15.25 6.12
C ILE A 72 23.71 -16.61 6.74
N LYS A 73 23.77 -17.66 5.93
CA LYS A 73 24.23 -18.99 6.38
C LYS A 73 25.66 -18.97 6.91
N SER A 74 26.57 -18.19 6.31
CA SER A 74 27.95 -18.08 6.77
C SER A 74 28.08 -17.41 8.14
N GLU A 75 27.13 -16.53 8.46
CA GLU A 75 27.07 -15.85 9.76
C GLU A 75 26.43 -16.73 10.85
N ASN A 76 25.59 -17.71 10.47
CA ASN A 76 24.86 -18.60 11.37
C ASN A 76 25.07 -20.09 10.99
N PRO A 77 26.22 -20.68 11.30
CA PRO A 77 26.57 -22.03 10.82
C PRO A 77 25.81 -23.20 11.49
N ASP A 78 25.07 -22.96 12.58
CA ASP A 78 24.33 -24.00 13.34
C ASP A 78 22.89 -24.23 12.83
N GLU A 79 22.61 -23.84 11.58
CA GLU A 79 21.30 -24.01 10.99
C GLU A 79 20.92 -25.49 10.80
N ARG A 80 19.79 -25.90 11.39
CA ARG A 80 19.25 -27.24 11.22
C ARG A 80 18.32 -27.26 10.01
N ASP A 81 18.31 -28.38 9.30
CA ASP A 81 17.39 -28.62 8.18
C ASP A 81 15.98 -28.90 8.75
N GLU A 82 15.21 -27.84 9.01
CA GLU A 82 13.87 -27.90 9.56
C GLU A 82 12.84 -27.55 8.49
N LYS A 83 11.62 -28.05 8.63
CA LYS A 83 10.50 -27.65 7.75
C LYS A 83 9.99 -26.26 8.15
N PHE A 84 9.52 -25.48 7.18
CA PHE A 84 8.98 -24.13 7.41
C PHE A 84 7.91 -24.09 8.50
N SER A 85 6.96 -25.05 8.49
CA SER A 85 5.88 -25.14 9.48
C SER A 85 6.38 -25.45 10.88
N GLU A 86 7.33 -26.38 11.02
CA GLU A 86 7.90 -26.77 12.30
C GLU A 86 8.72 -25.64 12.91
N PHE A 87 9.49 -24.95 12.09
CA PHE A 87 10.31 -23.81 12.50
C PHE A 87 9.42 -22.66 13.02
N LEU A 88 8.37 -22.29 12.25
CA LEU A 88 7.41 -21.26 12.67
C LEU A 88 6.73 -21.62 14.01
N TRP A 89 6.26 -22.85 14.16
CA TRP A 89 5.63 -23.30 15.40
C TRP A 89 6.57 -23.16 16.61
N LYS A 90 7.86 -23.47 16.44
CA LYS A 90 8.86 -23.31 17.51
C LYS A 90 9.06 -21.85 17.90
N LEU A 91 9.11 -20.94 16.91
CA LEU A 91 9.24 -19.50 17.12
C LEU A 91 8.02 -18.92 17.87
N GLU A 92 6.81 -19.29 17.44
CA GLU A 92 5.56 -18.85 18.09
C GLU A 92 5.50 -19.33 19.54
N LYS A 93 5.85 -20.59 19.80
CA LYS A 93 5.85 -21.15 21.15
C LYS A 93 6.83 -20.46 22.10
N LYS A 94 7.93 -19.92 21.56
CA LYS A 94 8.96 -19.21 22.33
C LYS A 94 8.74 -17.70 22.39
N ASN A 95 7.73 -17.16 21.68
CA ASN A 95 7.52 -15.73 21.43
C ASN A 95 8.76 -15.04 20.81
N GLU A 96 9.43 -15.72 19.87
CA GLU A 96 10.64 -15.24 19.18
C GLU A 96 10.34 -14.62 17.81
N ILE A 97 9.08 -14.44 17.47
CA ILE A 97 8.61 -13.86 16.20
C ILE A 97 7.46 -12.89 16.46
N SER A 98 7.48 -11.73 15.84
CA SER A 98 6.37 -10.77 15.88
C SER A 98 5.25 -11.20 14.92
N GLU A 99 4.08 -10.57 15.03
CA GLU A 99 2.93 -10.87 14.16
C GLU A 99 3.25 -10.54 12.69
N GLU A 100 3.92 -9.42 12.43
CA GLU A 100 4.31 -8.98 11.09
C GLU A 100 5.40 -9.88 10.47
N GLU A 101 6.40 -10.27 11.26
CA GLU A 101 7.43 -11.22 10.82
C GLU A 101 6.82 -12.58 10.47
N ARG A 102 5.84 -13.01 11.26
CA ARG A 102 5.07 -14.24 11.04
C ARG A 102 4.32 -14.20 9.71
N ASP A 103 3.60 -13.11 9.43
CA ASP A 103 2.82 -12.96 8.20
C ASP A 103 3.73 -12.89 6.97
N SER A 104 4.86 -12.18 7.05
CA SER A 104 5.90 -12.19 6.02
C SER A 104 6.44 -13.60 5.76
N TYR A 105 6.74 -14.32 6.83
CA TYR A 105 7.30 -15.67 6.77
C TYR A 105 6.32 -16.64 6.08
N ILE A 106 5.04 -16.59 6.45
CA ILE A 106 3.98 -17.38 5.82
C ILE A 106 3.81 -17.00 4.36
N GLY A 107 3.87 -15.72 4.03
CA GLY A 107 3.77 -15.21 2.66
C GLY A 107 4.90 -15.77 1.78
N ILE A 108 6.14 -15.73 2.24
CA ILE A 108 7.29 -16.28 1.50
C ILE A 108 7.17 -17.80 1.34
N TYR A 109 6.78 -18.52 2.40
CA TYR A 109 6.55 -19.96 2.32
C TYR A 109 5.50 -20.32 1.26
N ARG A 110 4.37 -19.63 1.24
CA ARG A 110 3.32 -19.83 0.23
C ARG A 110 3.81 -19.55 -1.18
N LEU A 111 4.62 -18.51 -1.35
CA LEU A 111 5.23 -18.18 -2.64
C LEU A 111 6.15 -19.31 -3.13
N ILE A 112 7.05 -19.78 -2.28
CA ILE A 112 7.95 -20.91 -2.58
C ILE A 112 7.13 -22.13 -3.01
N SER A 113 6.15 -22.52 -2.18
CA SER A 113 5.27 -23.68 -2.46
C SER A 113 4.52 -23.55 -3.77
N GLN A 114 3.99 -22.38 -4.12
CA GLN A 114 3.28 -22.16 -5.38
C GLN A 114 4.21 -22.27 -6.60
N VAL A 115 5.43 -21.74 -6.51
CA VAL A 115 6.43 -21.84 -7.59
C VAL A 115 6.85 -23.31 -7.78
N GLU A 116 7.09 -24.05 -6.71
CA GLU A 116 7.43 -25.48 -6.76
C GLU A 116 6.31 -26.32 -7.37
N GLN A 117 5.06 -26.10 -6.96
CA GLN A 117 3.88 -26.82 -7.49
C GLN A 117 3.64 -26.54 -8.98
N SER A 118 4.14 -25.43 -9.51
CA SER A 118 4.04 -25.13 -10.94
C SER A 118 4.89 -26.05 -11.84
N ASP A 119 5.73 -26.90 -11.27
CA ASP A 119 6.70 -27.77 -11.96
C ASP A 119 7.52 -27.03 -13.03
N GLY A 120 7.88 -25.79 -12.74
CA GLY A 120 8.66 -24.92 -13.64
C GLY A 120 7.87 -24.30 -14.79
N ALA A 121 6.58 -24.58 -14.91
CA ALA A 121 5.77 -24.05 -16.01
C ALA A 121 5.77 -22.53 -16.09
N VAL A 122 5.86 -21.84 -14.94
CA VAL A 122 5.94 -20.38 -14.85
C VAL A 122 7.29 -19.84 -15.31
N ILE A 123 8.37 -20.60 -15.12
CA ILE A 123 9.71 -20.24 -15.61
C ILE A 123 9.71 -20.12 -17.12
N GLY A 124 9.14 -21.13 -17.81
CA GLY A 124 9.03 -21.10 -19.27
C GLY A 124 8.20 -19.93 -19.78
N SER A 125 7.13 -19.56 -19.06
CA SER A 125 6.31 -18.39 -19.40
C SER A 125 7.11 -17.09 -19.33
N LEU A 126 7.89 -16.86 -18.28
CA LEU A 126 8.71 -15.67 -18.14
C LEU A 126 9.85 -15.62 -19.18
N VAL A 127 10.51 -16.74 -19.42
CA VAL A 127 11.57 -16.82 -20.45
C VAL A 127 11.01 -16.49 -21.83
N ASN A 128 9.83 -16.99 -22.19
CA ASN A 128 9.19 -16.70 -23.47
C ASN A 128 8.78 -15.22 -23.62
N GLN A 129 8.46 -14.56 -22.52
CA GLN A 129 8.13 -13.14 -22.49
C GLN A 129 9.35 -12.25 -22.44
N GLY A 130 10.55 -12.81 -22.25
CA GLY A 130 11.80 -12.05 -22.02
C GLY A 130 11.78 -11.24 -20.73
N ALA A 131 10.97 -11.66 -19.74
CA ALA A 131 10.84 -11.00 -18.46
C ALA A 131 11.95 -11.43 -17.49
N ASP A 132 12.33 -10.52 -16.59
CA ASP A 132 13.30 -10.83 -15.54
C ASP A 132 12.76 -11.93 -14.61
N ILE A 133 13.66 -12.82 -14.19
CA ILE A 133 13.32 -13.91 -13.28
C ILE A 133 13.50 -13.42 -11.85
N THR A 134 12.44 -12.77 -11.33
CA THR A 134 12.31 -12.35 -9.92
C THR A 134 11.19 -13.13 -9.25
N MET A 135 11.19 -13.17 -7.91
CA MET A 135 10.10 -13.81 -7.15
C MET A 135 8.75 -13.19 -7.46
N LYS A 136 8.66 -11.88 -7.64
CA LYS A 136 7.45 -11.15 -8.01
C LYS A 136 6.92 -11.56 -9.38
N ASN A 137 7.79 -11.69 -10.37
CA ASN A 137 7.40 -12.11 -11.72
C ASN A 137 6.98 -13.59 -11.75
N LEU A 138 7.67 -14.46 -11.01
CA LEU A 138 7.27 -15.86 -10.84
C LEU A 138 5.86 -15.97 -10.24
N LEU A 139 5.58 -15.22 -9.18
CA LEU A 139 4.25 -15.19 -8.54
C LEU A 139 3.16 -14.67 -9.50
N THR A 140 3.46 -13.61 -10.26
CA THR A 140 2.54 -13.08 -11.27
C THR A 140 2.24 -14.12 -12.34
N ALA A 141 3.26 -14.86 -12.80
CA ALA A 141 3.09 -15.93 -13.78
C ALA A 141 2.26 -17.11 -13.23
N VAL A 142 2.45 -17.50 -11.95
CA VAL A 142 1.60 -18.51 -11.28
C VAL A 142 0.14 -18.08 -11.30
N ARG A 143 -0.16 -16.86 -10.92
CA ARG A 143 -1.52 -16.31 -10.85
C ARG A 143 -2.19 -16.18 -12.19
N THR A 144 -1.45 -15.74 -13.20
CA THR A 144 -1.98 -15.60 -14.57
C THR A 144 -2.35 -16.97 -15.15
N ARG A 145 -1.55 -18.00 -14.88
CA ARG A 145 -1.84 -19.37 -15.31
C ARG A 145 -3.04 -19.97 -14.60
N GLY A 146 -3.18 -19.74 -13.30
CA GLY A 146 -4.32 -20.24 -12.52
C GLY A 146 -5.68 -19.75 -13.01
N LYS A 147 -5.72 -18.57 -13.66
CA LYS A 147 -6.94 -18.04 -14.30
C LYS A 147 -7.28 -18.71 -15.62
N SER A 148 -6.36 -19.44 -16.23
CA SER A 148 -6.53 -20.00 -17.59
C SER A 148 -6.93 -21.48 -17.66
N ALA A 149 -7.03 -22.23 -16.59
CA ALA A 149 -7.55 -23.60 -16.58
C ALA A 149 -6.78 -24.64 -15.74
N MET A 150 -6.43 -24.39 -14.50
CA MET A 150 -6.29 -25.50 -13.53
C MET A 150 -6.51 -24.97 -12.12
N ASP A 151 -7.52 -25.50 -11.47
CA ASP A 151 -7.84 -25.32 -10.06
C ASP A 151 -6.71 -25.95 -9.24
N TYR A 152 -5.59 -25.22 -9.05
CA TYR A 152 -4.61 -25.58 -8.05
C TYR A 152 -5.24 -25.29 -6.70
N LYS A 153 -5.86 -26.27 -6.10
CA LYS A 153 -6.13 -26.26 -4.67
C LYS A 153 -4.78 -26.09 -3.98
N VAL A 154 -4.49 -24.87 -3.53
CA VAL A 154 -3.45 -24.66 -2.53
C VAL A 154 -3.85 -25.55 -1.37
N ASP A 155 -3.02 -26.53 -1.05
CA ASP A 155 -3.25 -27.38 0.11
C ASP A 155 -3.12 -26.49 1.34
N ASP A 156 -4.27 -26.15 1.95
CA ASP A 156 -4.37 -25.38 3.20
C ASP A 156 -3.87 -26.19 4.42
N SER A 157 -3.12 -27.27 4.19
CA SER A 157 -2.57 -28.14 5.24
C SER A 157 -1.42 -27.52 6.05
N PHE A 158 -1.25 -26.17 6.00
CA PHE A 158 -0.43 -25.45 6.98
C PHE A 158 -1.18 -25.45 8.32
N ALA A 159 -1.09 -26.59 9.01
CA ALA A 159 -1.79 -26.82 10.27
C ALA A 159 -1.28 -25.83 11.32
N GLY A 160 -2.16 -24.95 11.77
CA GLY A 160 -1.93 -24.10 12.94
C GLY A 160 -1.85 -22.60 12.67
N VAL A 161 -2.07 -22.13 11.44
CA VAL A 161 -2.10 -20.69 11.17
C VAL A 161 -3.54 -20.18 11.22
N GLU A 162 -4.03 -19.95 12.42
CA GLU A 162 -5.24 -19.16 12.63
C GLU A 162 -4.84 -17.68 12.60
N GLY A 163 -5.37 -16.92 11.65
CA GLY A 163 -5.22 -15.47 11.63
C GLY A 163 -4.70 -14.82 10.35
N VAL A 164 -4.29 -15.59 9.32
CA VAL A 164 -4.00 -14.97 8.01
C VAL A 164 -5.31 -14.45 7.42
N SER A 165 -5.37 -13.17 7.11
CA SER A 165 -6.55 -12.55 6.53
C SER A 165 -6.93 -13.29 5.25
N LYS A 166 -8.09 -13.97 5.27
CA LYS A 166 -8.63 -14.66 4.10
C LYS A 166 -8.97 -13.59 3.05
N GLY A 167 -8.09 -13.40 2.08
CA GLY A 167 -8.37 -12.52 0.96
C GLY A 167 -7.24 -11.61 0.49
N ALA A 168 -6.22 -11.35 1.30
CA ALA A 168 -5.06 -10.59 0.83
C ALA A 168 -4.19 -11.45 -0.10
N ARG A 169 -3.68 -10.84 -1.16
CA ARG A 169 -2.76 -11.52 -2.09
C ARG A 169 -1.43 -11.77 -1.38
N ILE A 170 -0.72 -12.85 -1.75
CA ILE A 170 0.52 -13.26 -1.06
C ILE A 170 1.63 -12.19 -1.21
N ASP A 171 1.76 -11.59 -2.41
CA ASP A 171 2.69 -10.48 -2.64
C ASP A 171 2.34 -9.26 -1.79
N GLU A 172 1.06 -8.95 -1.65
CA GLU A 172 0.54 -7.90 -0.80
C GLU A 172 0.90 -8.12 0.68
N GLN A 173 0.76 -9.35 1.16
CA GLN A 173 1.14 -9.70 2.54
C GLN A 173 2.64 -9.55 2.78
N ILE A 174 3.47 -10.03 1.84
CA ILE A 174 4.93 -9.93 1.94
C ILE A 174 5.36 -8.47 1.90
N GLU A 175 4.82 -7.68 0.97
CA GLU A 175 5.15 -6.28 0.79
C GLU A 175 4.71 -5.44 1.98
N SER A 176 3.49 -5.66 2.49
CA SER A 176 2.97 -5.02 3.69
C SER A 176 3.84 -5.26 4.92
N ALA A 177 4.16 -6.51 5.20
CA ALA A 177 4.97 -6.86 6.35
C ALA A 177 6.42 -6.34 6.21
N TYR A 178 6.99 -6.36 5.01
CA TYR A 178 8.32 -5.79 4.74
C TYR A 178 8.36 -4.28 5.02
N HIS A 179 7.42 -3.52 4.47
CA HIS A 179 7.35 -2.07 4.70
C HIS A 179 7.05 -1.74 6.16
N THR A 180 6.20 -2.53 6.82
CA THR A 180 5.92 -2.36 8.25
C THR A 180 7.17 -2.55 9.09
N ASN A 181 7.99 -3.57 8.79
CA ASN A 181 9.26 -3.78 9.49
C ASN A 181 10.25 -2.63 9.21
N CYS A 182 10.39 -2.17 7.97
CA CYS A 182 11.22 -1.00 7.67
C CYS A 182 10.80 0.24 8.44
N LEU A 183 9.49 0.50 8.54
CA LEU A 183 8.97 1.62 9.31
C LEU A 183 9.22 1.47 10.82
N ARG A 184 9.10 0.25 11.35
CA ARG A 184 9.40 -0.02 12.75
C ARG A 184 10.87 0.23 13.05
N ASP A 185 11.79 -0.27 12.22
CA ASP A 185 13.22 -0.01 12.33
C ASP A 185 13.53 1.50 12.31
N VAL A 186 12.85 2.26 11.42
CA VAL A 186 12.98 3.72 11.38
C VAL A 186 12.55 4.32 12.72
N LEU A 187 11.38 3.95 13.24
CA LEU A 187 10.84 4.50 14.49
C LEU A 187 11.71 4.18 15.70
N ASP A 188 12.30 2.98 15.76
CA ASP A 188 13.17 2.56 16.86
C ASP A 188 14.53 3.25 16.83
N THR A 189 15.00 3.64 15.63
CA THR A 189 16.32 4.25 15.42
C THR A 189 16.25 5.78 15.37
N LEU A 190 15.07 6.32 15.05
CA LEU A 190 14.87 7.75 14.83
C LEU A 190 14.93 8.52 16.17
N SER A 191 15.82 9.48 16.22
CA SER A 191 15.94 10.42 17.35
C SER A 191 16.01 11.86 16.82
N PRO A 192 15.73 12.87 17.64
CA PRO A 192 15.86 14.27 17.21
C PRO A 192 17.24 14.63 16.63
N GLU A 193 18.29 14.01 17.16
CA GLU A 193 19.67 14.23 16.73
C GLU A 193 19.95 13.67 15.34
N LYS A 194 19.18 12.69 14.88
CA LYS A 194 19.32 12.04 13.56
C LYS A 194 18.39 12.60 12.49
N MET A 195 17.83 13.79 12.70
CA MET A 195 16.85 14.40 11.80
C MET A 195 17.47 15.32 10.74
N GLU A 196 18.78 15.21 10.47
CA GLU A 196 19.44 16.03 9.45
C GLU A 196 18.75 15.94 8.07
N PHE A 197 18.30 14.76 7.68
CA PHE A 197 17.59 14.55 6.41
C PHE A 197 16.21 15.25 6.34
N VAL A 198 15.69 15.77 7.46
CA VAL A 198 14.42 16.52 7.51
C VAL A 198 14.61 18.01 7.20
N GLN A 199 15.84 18.48 7.06
CA GLN A 199 16.14 19.90 6.78
C GLN A 199 15.55 20.38 5.46
N ASP A 200 15.47 19.50 4.47
CA ASP A 200 14.72 19.73 3.24
C ASP A 200 13.47 18.86 3.16
N ASP A 201 12.60 19.12 2.19
CA ASP A 201 11.35 18.36 2.05
C ASP A 201 11.49 17.03 1.28
N SER A 202 12.70 16.63 0.92
CA SER A 202 12.94 15.43 0.12
C SER A 202 12.52 14.15 0.85
N TRP A 203 12.61 14.13 2.19
CA TRP A 203 12.22 12.98 3.00
C TRP A 203 10.73 12.60 2.86
N LEU A 204 9.86 13.57 2.53
CA LEU A 204 8.42 13.33 2.36
C LEU A 204 8.12 12.39 1.18
N GLU A 205 8.99 12.36 0.18
CA GLU A 205 8.89 11.49 -0.99
C GLU A 205 9.63 10.15 -0.83
N MET A 206 10.32 9.95 0.31
CA MET A 206 11.05 8.72 0.59
C MET A 206 10.09 7.57 0.89
N THR A 207 10.44 6.38 0.40
CA THR A 207 9.81 5.13 0.78
C THR A 207 10.30 4.68 2.17
N PRO A 208 9.63 3.70 2.82
CA PRO A 208 10.10 3.16 4.09
C PRO A 208 11.57 2.70 4.08
N GLU A 209 12.04 2.09 2.98
CA GLU A 209 13.42 1.64 2.81
C GLU A 209 14.40 2.82 2.73
N GLN A 210 14.02 3.84 1.97
CA GLN A 210 14.82 5.05 1.81
C GLN A 210 14.90 5.83 3.12
N LEU A 211 13.79 5.92 3.87
CA LEU A 211 13.77 6.50 5.21
C LEU A 211 14.69 5.74 6.17
N ARG A 212 14.61 4.40 6.17
CA ARG A 212 15.50 3.57 6.99
C ARG A 212 16.96 3.85 6.67
N GLN A 213 17.33 3.85 5.40
CA GLN A 213 18.69 4.14 4.98
C GLN A 213 19.13 5.55 5.41
N ALA A 214 18.29 6.57 5.20
CA ALA A 214 18.59 7.94 5.60
C ALA A 214 18.81 8.09 7.11
N VAL A 215 18.00 7.42 7.94
CA VAL A 215 18.15 7.43 9.41
C VAL A 215 19.43 6.72 9.86
N TYR A 216 19.82 5.64 9.19
CA TYR A 216 21.08 4.94 9.51
C TYR A 216 22.32 5.71 9.07
N GLU A 217 22.24 6.48 7.97
CA GLU A 217 23.34 7.28 7.44
C GLU A 217 23.42 8.68 8.08
N ALA A 218 22.36 9.13 8.76
CA ALA A 218 22.32 10.43 9.40
C ALA A 218 23.32 10.53 10.56
N GLU A 219 24.14 11.57 10.55
CA GLU A 219 25.00 11.92 11.67
C GLU A 219 24.18 12.58 12.78
N GLU A 220 24.61 12.46 14.04
CA GLU A 220 23.98 13.13 15.17
C GLU A 220 24.24 14.64 15.08
N ASP A 221 23.23 15.44 14.77
CA ASP A 221 23.32 16.89 14.74
C ASP A 221 22.56 17.51 15.92
N ASN A 222 23.32 18.10 16.85
CA ASN A 222 22.78 18.81 18.00
C ASN A 222 22.30 20.26 17.66
N ALA A 223 22.47 20.71 16.42
CA ALA A 223 22.09 22.06 15.99
C ALA A 223 20.62 22.17 15.54
N LEU A 224 19.93 21.04 15.34
CA LEU A 224 18.51 21.01 15.00
C LEU A 224 17.65 21.49 16.19
N SER A 225 16.67 22.34 15.90
CA SER A 225 15.69 22.74 16.90
C SER A 225 14.92 21.51 17.39
N GLU A 226 15.16 21.10 18.65
CA GLU A 226 14.48 19.95 19.28
C GLU A 226 12.95 20.02 19.15
N GLN A 227 12.38 21.21 19.20
CA GLN A 227 10.93 21.38 19.08
C GLN A 227 10.44 21.01 17.69
N TYR A 228 11.15 21.39 16.65
CA TYR A 228 10.78 21.09 15.27
C TYR A 228 10.90 19.59 14.97
N ALA A 229 12.05 18.99 15.31
CA ALA A 229 12.29 17.57 15.14
C ALA A 229 11.26 16.72 15.91
N THR A 230 10.95 17.10 17.15
CA THR A 230 9.93 16.44 17.97
C THR A 230 8.55 16.48 17.33
N GLU A 231 8.15 17.62 16.75
CA GLU A 231 6.84 17.73 16.08
C GLU A 231 6.78 16.88 14.81
N GLN A 232 7.84 16.84 13.99
CA GLN A 232 7.91 15.98 12.81
C GLN A 232 7.84 14.49 13.18
N LEU A 233 8.59 14.07 14.19
CA LEU A 233 8.53 12.74 14.77
C LEU A 233 7.12 12.38 15.24
N ARG A 234 6.47 13.30 15.96
CA ARG A 234 5.11 13.09 16.47
C ARG A 234 4.12 12.87 15.33
N GLN A 235 4.19 13.67 14.26
CA GLN A 235 3.31 13.54 13.10
C GLN A 235 3.55 12.23 12.37
N PHE A 236 4.80 11.83 12.17
CA PHE A 236 5.14 10.57 11.53
C PHE A 236 4.69 9.37 12.37
N ASN A 237 4.99 9.37 13.68
CA ASN A 237 4.54 8.32 14.60
C ASN A 237 3.01 8.18 14.66
N GLN A 238 2.27 9.29 14.57
CA GLN A 238 0.81 9.24 14.52
C GLN A 238 0.29 8.58 13.23
N ALA A 239 0.96 8.79 12.11
CA ALA A 239 0.61 8.17 10.85
C ALA A 239 0.92 6.67 10.85
N VAL A 240 2.00 6.27 11.53
CA VAL A 240 2.49 4.89 11.57
C VAL A 240 1.96 4.11 12.79
N SER A 241 1.21 4.76 13.69
CA SER A 241 0.64 4.09 14.88
C SER A 241 -0.28 2.90 14.56
N GLU A 242 -0.88 2.90 13.37
CA GLU A 242 -1.67 1.81 12.81
C GLU A 242 -1.16 1.44 11.41
N PRO A 243 0.09 0.97 11.28
CA PRO A 243 0.76 0.83 9.99
C PRO A 243 0.04 -0.11 9.04
N GLU A 244 -0.53 -1.19 9.54
CA GLU A 244 -1.26 -2.18 8.73
C GLU A 244 -2.50 -1.58 8.08
N SER A 245 -3.31 -0.83 8.83
CA SER A 245 -4.52 -0.19 8.31
C SER A 245 -4.19 0.87 7.26
N VAL A 246 -3.16 1.68 7.52
CA VAL A 246 -2.72 2.74 6.61
C VAL A 246 -2.11 2.15 5.34
N TYR A 247 -1.29 1.10 5.49
CA TYR A 247 -0.70 0.41 4.36
C TYR A 247 -1.77 -0.25 3.47
N ALA A 248 -2.66 -1.04 4.06
CA ALA A 248 -3.78 -1.68 3.34
C ALA A 248 -4.68 -0.65 2.63
N PHE A 249 -4.83 0.54 3.21
CA PHE A 249 -5.55 1.63 2.58
C PHE A 249 -4.82 2.16 1.34
N LEU A 250 -3.51 2.42 1.40
CA LEU A 250 -2.72 2.86 0.25
C LEU A 250 -2.72 1.82 -0.88
N GLU A 251 -2.52 0.56 -0.52
CA GLU A 251 -2.53 -0.56 -1.45
C GLU A 251 -3.89 -0.72 -2.14
N LYS A 252 -4.98 -0.69 -1.37
CA LYS A 252 -6.33 -0.75 -1.91
C LYS A 252 -6.58 0.24 -3.03
N TYR A 253 -6.00 1.44 -2.94
CA TYR A 253 -6.21 2.52 -3.91
C TYR A 253 -5.03 2.73 -4.86
N ASP A 254 -4.09 1.77 -4.92
CA ASP A 254 -2.91 1.80 -5.82
C ASP A 254 -2.08 3.07 -5.64
N VAL A 255 -1.73 3.38 -4.40
CA VAL A 255 -0.94 4.55 -4.02
C VAL A 255 0.44 4.10 -3.54
N LYS A 256 1.49 4.72 -4.10
CA LYS A 256 2.88 4.44 -3.71
C LYS A 256 3.08 4.73 -2.22
N THR A 257 3.75 3.81 -1.51
CA THR A 257 4.05 3.96 -0.08
C THR A 257 5.28 4.86 0.10
N THR A 258 5.05 6.14 0.40
CA THR A 258 6.05 7.13 0.78
C THR A 258 5.69 7.72 2.14
N ALA A 259 6.63 8.41 2.81
CA ALA A 259 6.36 9.04 4.10
C ALA A 259 5.18 10.03 4.02
N VAL A 260 5.12 10.85 2.98
CA VAL A 260 4.02 11.81 2.79
C VAL A 260 2.70 11.08 2.55
N ASN A 261 2.67 10.00 1.76
CA ASN A 261 1.45 9.24 1.49
C ASN A 261 0.97 8.48 2.73
N LEU A 262 1.86 7.95 3.57
CA LEU A 262 1.50 7.35 4.86
C LEU A 262 0.82 8.36 5.78
N MET A 263 1.42 9.55 5.95
CA MET A 263 0.83 10.61 6.76
C MET A 263 -0.50 11.11 6.17
N ALA A 264 -0.57 11.28 4.84
CA ALA A 264 -1.76 11.72 4.13
C ALA A 264 -2.90 10.71 4.28
N ALA A 265 -2.63 9.43 4.07
CA ALA A 265 -3.60 8.34 4.22
C ALA A 265 -4.14 8.27 5.65
N SER A 266 -3.26 8.32 6.66
CA SER A 266 -3.67 8.32 8.06
C SER A 266 -4.60 9.49 8.41
N ARG A 267 -4.29 10.70 7.94
CA ARG A 267 -5.17 11.86 8.15
C ARG A 267 -6.50 11.71 7.41
N LEU A 268 -6.46 11.26 6.16
CA LEU A 268 -7.65 11.08 5.34
C LEU A 268 -8.60 10.01 5.91
N MET A 269 -8.04 8.93 6.48
CA MET A 269 -8.83 7.90 7.16
C MET A 269 -9.49 8.43 8.43
N LYS A 270 -8.79 9.27 9.19
CA LYS A 270 -9.31 9.84 10.46
C LYS A 270 -10.33 10.96 10.21
N ASN A 271 -10.05 11.86 9.28
CA ASN A 271 -10.91 12.98 8.96
C ASN A 271 -10.90 13.32 7.46
N PRO A 272 -11.73 12.66 6.66
CA PRO A 272 -11.78 12.90 5.22
C PRO A 272 -12.27 14.32 4.85
N SER A 273 -13.02 14.99 5.72
CA SER A 273 -13.57 16.33 5.47
C SER A 273 -12.52 17.44 5.58
N GLU A 274 -11.48 17.21 6.36
CA GLU A 274 -10.47 18.22 6.70
C GLU A 274 -9.62 18.63 5.49
N ALA A 275 -9.30 17.69 4.60
CA ALA A 275 -8.47 17.97 3.43
C ALA A 275 -9.08 19.05 2.53
N VAL A 276 -10.37 18.96 2.25
CA VAL A 276 -11.08 19.96 1.46
C VAL A 276 -11.15 21.29 2.18
N ARG A 277 -11.52 21.29 3.47
CA ARG A 277 -11.58 22.51 4.29
C ARG A 277 -10.25 23.26 4.28
N ASN A 278 -9.16 22.57 4.57
CA ASN A 278 -7.82 23.17 4.61
C ASN A 278 -7.40 23.75 3.26
N LEU A 279 -7.82 23.14 2.13
CA LEU A 279 -7.54 23.69 0.81
C LEU A 279 -8.24 25.03 0.60
N TRP A 280 -9.52 25.14 0.95
CA TRP A 280 -10.29 26.38 0.82
C TRP A 280 -9.84 27.48 1.78
N GLU A 281 -9.46 27.12 3.00
CA GLU A 281 -8.90 28.07 3.97
C GLU A 281 -7.55 28.65 3.53
N ARG A 282 -6.73 27.88 2.79
CA ARG A 282 -5.41 28.33 2.30
C ARG A 282 -5.45 29.05 0.96
N GLY A 283 -6.50 28.85 0.18
CA GLY A 283 -6.65 29.48 -1.13
C GLY A 283 -7.09 30.93 -1.04
N GLU A 284 -6.29 31.79 -0.40
CA GLU A 284 -6.63 33.21 -0.17
C GLU A 284 -6.39 34.12 -1.37
N SER A 285 -5.45 33.75 -2.27
CA SER A 285 -5.17 34.57 -3.45
C SER A 285 -6.37 34.59 -4.42
N ALA A 286 -6.55 35.69 -5.15
CA ALA A 286 -7.65 35.83 -6.11
C ALA A 286 -7.62 34.73 -7.19
N THR A 287 -6.42 34.31 -7.62
CA THR A 287 -6.22 33.24 -8.59
C THR A 287 -6.60 31.88 -8.02
N ALA A 288 -6.13 31.56 -6.81
CA ALA A 288 -6.47 30.31 -6.12
C ALA A 288 -7.98 30.22 -5.87
N ARG A 289 -8.60 31.31 -5.41
CA ARG A 289 -10.03 31.36 -5.15
C ARG A 289 -10.86 31.09 -6.39
N ALA A 290 -10.51 31.72 -7.51
CA ALA A 290 -11.22 31.47 -8.78
C ALA A 290 -11.13 30.02 -9.25
N LEU A 291 -9.97 29.36 -9.07
CA LEU A 291 -9.79 27.94 -9.38
C LEU A 291 -10.63 27.04 -8.47
N LEU A 292 -10.67 27.35 -7.17
CA LEU A 292 -11.44 26.60 -6.18
C LEU A 292 -12.96 26.73 -6.42
N ASP A 293 -13.45 27.94 -6.72
CA ASP A 293 -14.86 28.18 -7.01
C ASP A 293 -15.30 27.46 -8.30
N GLU A 294 -14.45 27.45 -9.34
CA GLU A 294 -14.72 26.68 -10.56
C GLU A 294 -14.74 25.18 -10.28
N THR A 295 -13.85 24.69 -9.43
CA THR A 295 -13.81 23.27 -9.04
C THR A 295 -15.07 22.88 -8.27
N LEU A 296 -15.55 23.71 -7.34
CA LEU A 296 -16.81 23.50 -6.61
C LEU A 296 -18.01 23.44 -7.55
N ARG A 297 -18.06 24.35 -8.54
CA ARG A 297 -19.11 24.35 -9.57
C ARG A 297 -19.10 23.05 -10.38
N ARG A 298 -17.91 22.57 -10.80
CA ARG A 298 -17.79 21.29 -11.52
C ARG A 298 -18.32 20.12 -10.72
N PHE A 299 -18.01 20.04 -9.43
CA PHE A 299 -18.55 19.00 -8.57
C PHE A 299 -20.08 19.03 -8.53
N SER A 300 -20.69 20.21 -8.39
CA SER A 300 -22.16 20.35 -8.34
C SER A 300 -22.84 19.87 -9.64
N GLU A 301 -22.19 20.06 -10.78
CA GLU A 301 -22.67 19.60 -12.09
C GLU A 301 -22.46 18.09 -12.31
N SER A 302 -21.40 17.53 -11.70
CA SER A 302 -20.94 16.15 -11.94
C SER A 302 -21.62 15.10 -11.07
N VAL A 303 -22.34 15.47 -10.01
CA VAL A 303 -22.90 14.54 -9.01
C VAL A 303 -23.76 13.42 -9.62
N LYS A 304 -24.39 13.67 -10.77
CA LYS A 304 -25.26 12.70 -11.44
C LYS A 304 -24.53 11.66 -12.28
N ASN A 305 -23.24 11.86 -12.56
CA ASN A 305 -22.47 11.00 -13.44
C ASN A 305 -21.15 10.56 -12.75
N PRO A 306 -20.98 9.27 -12.44
CA PRO A 306 -19.79 8.78 -11.73
C PRO A 306 -18.47 9.07 -12.45
N LYS A 307 -18.46 9.06 -13.80
CA LYS A 307 -17.26 9.36 -14.58
C LYS A 307 -16.89 10.84 -14.48
N GLU A 308 -17.88 11.71 -14.56
CA GLU A 308 -17.69 13.15 -14.41
C GLU A 308 -17.29 13.50 -12.97
N LEU A 309 -17.87 12.80 -11.98
CA LEU A 309 -17.52 12.98 -10.58
C LEU A 309 -16.06 12.54 -10.29
N ALA A 310 -15.61 11.42 -10.87
CA ALA A 310 -14.21 10.99 -10.76
C ALA A 310 -13.26 12.00 -11.45
N GLN A 311 -13.67 12.57 -12.58
CA GLN A 311 -12.89 13.60 -13.28
C GLN A 311 -12.85 14.92 -12.49
N ALA A 312 -13.94 15.29 -11.82
CA ALA A 312 -13.96 16.43 -10.90
C ALA A 312 -13.03 16.20 -9.70
N GLN A 313 -12.94 14.97 -9.20
CA GLN A 313 -12.03 14.60 -8.11
C GLN A 313 -10.56 14.71 -8.54
N GLU A 314 -10.22 14.31 -9.76
CA GLU A 314 -8.89 14.49 -10.33
C GLU A 314 -8.56 15.99 -10.49
N THR A 315 -9.51 16.78 -11.01
CA THR A 315 -9.37 18.22 -11.13
C THR A 315 -9.14 18.90 -9.77
N LEU A 316 -9.79 18.44 -8.71
CA LEU A 316 -9.56 18.95 -7.35
C LEU A 316 -8.12 18.72 -6.87
N ALA A 317 -7.57 17.54 -7.14
CA ALA A 317 -6.17 17.25 -6.81
C ALA A 317 -5.19 18.13 -7.60
N ASP A 318 -5.44 18.32 -8.89
CA ASP A 318 -4.63 19.22 -9.72
C ASP A 318 -4.76 20.69 -9.27
N THR A 319 -5.96 21.13 -8.90
CA THR A 319 -6.18 22.47 -8.35
C THR A 319 -5.38 22.69 -7.06
N ALA A 320 -5.30 21.70 -6.19
CA ALA A 320 -4.49 21.81 -4.97
C ALA A 320 -3.00 22.00 -5.28
N GLU A 321 -2.47 21.31 -6.28
CA GLU A 321 -1.09 21.49 -6.73
C GLU A 321 -0.87 22.92 -7.28
N HIS A 322 -1.79 23.43 -8.09
CA HIS A 322 -1.72 24.81 -8.60
C HIS A 322 -1.83 25.88 -7.50
N VAL A 323 -2.67 25.65 -6.48
CA VAL A 323 -2.73 26.52 -5.29
C VAL A 323 -1.40 26.52 -4.56
N MET A 324 -0.77 25.34 -4.38
CA MET A 324 0.56 25.25 -3.77
C MET A 324 1.60 26.00 -4.58
N ASP A 325 1.62 25.84 -5.90
CA ASP A 325 2.56 26.55 -6.79
C ASP A 325 2.35 28.08 -6.70
N SER A 326 1.11 28.55 -6.65
CA SER A 326 0.81 29.97 -6.47
C SER A 326 1.34 30.50 -5.14
N MET A 327 1.18 29.77 -4.04
CA MET A 327 1.71 30.15 -2.74
C MET A 327 3.24 30.30 -2.77
N ILE A 328 3.95 29.38 -3.44
CA ILE A 328 5.41 29.43 -3.59
C ILE A 328 5.84 30.66 -4.39
N ILE A 329 5.09 31.02 -5.44
CA ILE A 329 5.44 32.10 -6.36
C ILE A 329 5.08 33.48 -5.78
N GLU A 330 3.90 33.60 -5.16
CA GLU A 330 3.34 34.88 -4.71
C GLU A 330 3.85 35.29 -3.32
N ASP A 331 4.14 34.31 -2.45
CA ASP A 331 4.57 34.55 -1.06
C ASP A 331 6.03 34.17 -0.84
N ARG A 332 6.91 35.15 -0.98
CA ARG A 332 8.35 34.99 -0.69
C ARG A 332 8.66 34.74 0.78
N HIS A 333 7.67 34.72 1.65
CA HIS A 333 7.80 34.57 3.11
C HIS A 333 7.17 33.26 3.60
N THR A 334 6.69 32.39 2.69
CA THR A 334 6.11 31.10 3.06
C THR A 334 7.21 30.22 3.65
N GLY A 335 7.11 29.91 4.92
CA GLY A 335 8.07 29.05 5.61
C GLY A 335 7.97 27.59 5.11
N SER A 336 9.05 26.83 5.26
CA SER A 336 9.12 25.41 4.88
C SER A 336 7.98 24.56 5.49
N ILE A 337 7.46 24.95 6.66
CA ILE A 337 6.36 24.28 7.34
C ILE A 337 5.05 24.37 6.53
N ASP A 338 4.75 25.54 5.96
CA ASP A 338 3.53 25.72 5.17
C ASP A 338 3.59 24.95 3.85
N ILE A 339 4.74 24.93 3.21
CA ILE A 339 4.99 24.14 2.00
C ILE A 339 4.82 22.64 2.30
N ARG A 340 5.35 22.15 3.41
CA ARG A 340 5.19 20.74 3.82
C ARG A 340 3.73 20.37 4.10
N GLN A 341 3.00 21.24 4.77
CA GLN A 341 1.57 21.03 4.99
C GLN A 341 0.78 21.03 3.69
N MET A 342 1.15 21.89 2.72
CA MET A 342 0.52 21.86 1.39
C MET A 342 0.87 20.60 0.62
N LYS A 343 2.11 20.11 0.64
CA LYS A 343 2.47 18.82 0.04
C LYS A 343 1.65 17.67 0.62
N LEU A 344 1.48 17.65 1.94
CA LEU A 344 0.66 16.65 2.62
C LEU A 344 -0.82 16.75 2.20
N LEU A 345 -1.34 17.96 2.05
CA LEU A 345 -2.70 18.22 1.59
C LEU A 345 -2.89 17.77 0.13
N CYS A 346 -1.96 18.11 -0.76
CA CYS A 346 -1.98 17.66 -2.15
C CYS A 346 -1.97 16.12 -2.23
N SER A 347 -1.15 15.47 -1.39
CA SER A 347 -1.13 14.01 -1.29
C SER A 347 -2.47 13.43 -0.82
N GLN A 348 -3.14 14.03 0.18
CA GLN A 348 -4.47 13.60 0.61
C GLN A 348 -5.50 13.66 -0.54
N LEU A 349 -5.49 14.76 -1.30
CA LEU A 349 -6.42 14.94 -2.42
C LEU A 349 -6.07 14.04 -3.62
N ARG A 350 -4.79 13.76 -3.85
CA ARG A 350 -4.35 12.77 -4.85
C ARG A 350 -4.79 11.35 -4.48
N ILE A 351 -4.69 10.98 -3.21
CA ILE A 351 -5.24 9.71 -2.70
C ILE A 351 -6.77 9.68 -2.91
N ALA A 352 -7.48 10.76 -2.59
CA ALA A 352 -8.91 10.85 -2.83
C ALA A 352 -9.28 10.72 -4.33
N SER A 353 -8.45 11.24 -5.22
CA SER A 353 -8.61 11.03 -6.67
C SER A 353 -8.47 9.55 -7.04
N ASN A 354 -7.51 8.82 -6.48
CA ASN A 354 -7.40 7.38 -6.70
C ASN A 354 -8.59 6.60 -6.12
N MET A 355 -9.10 6.99 -4.94
CA MET A 355 -10.30 6.42 -4.33
C MET A 355 -11.53 6.54 -5.24
N SER A 356 -11.65 7.62 -6.02
CA SER A 356 -12.78 7.85 -6.91
C SER A 356 -12.91 6.79 -8.02
N ARG A 357 -11.82 6.12 -8.38
CA ARG A 357 -11.82 5.00 -9.35
C ARG A 357 -12.59 3.77 -8.82
N GLN A 358 -12.77 3.69 -7.50
CA GLN A 358 -13.55 2.65 -6.83
C GLN A 358 -14.83 3.22 -6.21
N GLU A 359 -15.36 4.28 -6.79
CA GLU A 359 -16.61 4.95 -6.37
C GLU A 359 -16.61 5.42 -4.89
N ASN A 360 -15.42 5.82 -4.40
CA ASN A 360 -15.25 6.49 -3.11
C ASN A 360 -14.75 7.92 -3.36
N TYR A 361 -15.57 8.91 -3.00
CA TYR A 361 -15.32 10.31 -3.32
C TYR A 361 -15.21 11.15 -2.05
N ILE A 362 -14.51 12.28 -2.16
CA ILE A 362 -14.53 13.36 -1.17
C ILE A 362 -15.03 14.60 -1.87
N VAL A 363 -16.32 14.81 -1.79
CA VAL A 363 -17.04 15.85 -2.52
C VAL A 363 -17.00 17.16 -1.72
N PRO A 364 -16.46 18.26 -2.27
CA PRO A 364 -16.53 19.56 -1.63
C PRO A 364 -18.00 20.03 -1.61
N ILE A 365 -18.46 20.45 -0.45
CA ILE A 365 -19.79 21.02 -0.26
C ILE A 365 -19.69 22.35 0.49
N GLU A 366 -20.55 23.29 0.11
CA GLU A 366 -20.66 24.56 0.79
C GLU A 366 -21.58 24.44 2.00
N THR A 367 -21.11 24.89 3.15
CA THR A 367 -21.86 24.95 4.41
C THR A 367 -21.93 26.38 4.93
N ALA A 368 -22.65 26.62 6.00
CA ALA A 368 -22.74 27.94 6.63
C ALA A 368 -21.36 28.47 7.09
N ASP A 369 -20.42 27.57 7.41
CA ASP A 369 -19.09 27.88 7.94
C ASP A 369 -17.98 27.82 6.86
N GLY A 370 -18.34 27.66 5.59
CA GLY A 370 -17.42 27.58 4.46
C GLY A 370 -17.52 26.25 3.71
N VAL A 371 -16.46 25.91 2.97
CA VAL A 371 -16.44 24.65 2.18
C VAL A 371 -15.78 23.54 3.00
N THR A 372 -16.41 22.38 3.03
CA THR A 372 -15.90 21.17 3.70
C THR A 372 -16.00 19.97 2.78
N GLY A 373 -15.35 18.85 3.13
CA GLY A 373 -15.42 17.61 2.38
C GLY A 373 -16.51 16.67 2.88
N MET A 374 -17.33 16.16 2.00
CA MET A 374 -18.29 15.10 2.26
C MET A 374 -17.78 13.79 1.66
N LYS A 375 -17.58 12.76 2.48
CA LYS A 375 -17.23 11.44 1.97
C LYS A 375 -18.49 10.78 1.41
N LEU A 376 -18.40 10.32 0.17
CA LEU A 376 -19.45 9.59 -0.55
C LEU A 376 -18.89 8.26 -1.04
N SER A 377 -19.49 7.16 -0.62
CA SER A 377 -19.14 5.82 -1.10
C SER A 377 -20.36 5.17 -1.77
N ILE A 378 -20.16 4.61 -2.96
CA ILE A 378 -21.21 3.96 -3.73
C ILE A 378 -20.82 2.52 -3.97
N VAL A 379 -21.66 1.58 -3.56
CA VAL A 379 -21.52 0.15 -3.84
C VAL A 379 -22.66 -0.28 -4.74
N ARG A 380 -22.33 -0.72 -5.95
CA ARG A 380 -23.31 -1.21 -6.92
C ARG A 380 -23.49 -2.70 -6.77
N GLY A 381 -24.72 -3.13 -6.51
CA GLY A 381 -25.10 -4.54 -6.51
C GLY A 381 -25.72 -4.96 -7.85
N GLU A 382 -26.03 -6.25 -7.96
CA GLU A 382 -26.79 -6.81 -9.07
C GLU A 382 -28.28 -6.42 -8.91
N ASP A 383 -29.07 -6.49 -10.00
CA ASP A 383 -30.52 -6.30 -10.03
C ASP A 383 -31.02 -4.94 -9.46
N LYS A 384 -30.36 -3.83 -9.85
CA LYS A 384 -30.73 -2.47 -9.39
C LYS A 384 -30.69 -2.27 -7.88
N LYS A 385 -29.88 -3.05 -7.19
CA LYS A 385 -29.56 -2.86 -5.78
C LYS A 385 -28.29 -2.04 -5.64
N GLY A 386 -28.19 -1.30 -4.54
CA GLY A 386 -26.96 -0.52 -4.27
C GLY A 386 -26.99 0.06 -2.87
N LEU A 387 -25.82 0.38 -2.38
CA LEU A 387 -25.61 1.07 -1.11
C LEU A 387 -24.91 2.40 -1.39
N VAL A 388 -25.35 3.44 -0.71
CA VAL A 388 -24.70 4.75 -0.73
C VAL A 388 -24.49 5.18 0.71
N ASP A 389 -23.23 5.39 1.06
CA ASP A 389 -22.81 5.87 2.37
C ASP A 389 -22.29 7.30 2.24
N ILE A 390 -22.84 8.19 3.04
CA ILE A 390 -22.45 9.59 3.12
C ILE A 390 -21.95 9.86 4.54
N PHE A 391 -20.79 10.50 4.64
CA PHE A 391 -20.25 10.96 5.91
C PHE A 391 -19.80 12.42 5.78
N LEU A 392 -20.24 13.23 6.73
CA LEU A 392 -19.92 14.64 6.83
C LEU A 392 -19.48 14.97 8.25
N GLU A 393 -18.46 15.77 8.40
CA GLU A 393 -18.09 16.40 9.67
C GLU A 393 -18.10 17.92 9.49
N ASP A 394 -19.00 18.58 10.19
CA ASP A 394 -19.21 20.03 10.14
C ASP A 394 -19.16 20.63 11.54
N LYS A 395 -18.69 21.88 11.65
CA LYS A 395 -18.56 22.56 12.96
C LYS A 395 -19.90 22.78 13.65
N LYS A 396 -20.95 23.03 12.87
CA LYS A 396 -22.29 23.34 13.36
C LYS A 396 -23.14 22.09 13.62
N TYR A 397 -23.04 21.11 12.74
CA TYR A 397 -23.89 19.91 12.76
C TYR A 397 -23.22 18.68 13.37
N GLY A 398 -21.92 18.78 13.76
CA GLY A 398 -21.17 17.65 14.24
C GLY A 398 -20.94 16.60 13.15
N ARG A 399 -20.92 15.34 13.55
CA ARG A 399 -20.79 14.21 12.62
C ARG A 399 -22.16 13.75 12.16
N VAL A 400 -22.34 13.69 10.87
CA VAL A 400 -23.56 13.19 10.21
C VAL A 400 -23.16 12.03 9.30
N ALA A 401 -23.78 10.87 9.51
CA ALA A 401 -23.66 9.72 8.63
C ALA A 401 -25.03 9.37 8.07
N ALA A 402 -25.12 9.18 6.76
CA ALA A 402 -26.36 8.76 6.11
C ALA A 402 -26.10 7.52 5.25
N TYR A 403 -26.93 6.50 5.42
CA TYR A 403 -26.85 5.21 4.75
C TYR A 403 -28.12 5.02 3.93
N PHE A 404 -27.95 4.77 2.63
CA PHE A 404 -29.06 4.51 1.72
C PHE A 404 -28.91 3.12 1.12
N GLU A 405 -29.97 2.33 1.21
CA GLU A 405 -30.08 1.04 0.56
C GLU A 405 -31.15 1.11 -0.53
N ALA A 406 -30.74 0.99 -1.79
CA ALA A 406 -31.64 0.91 -2.93
C ALA A 406 -32.00 -0.56 -3.20
N LYS A 407 -33.32 -0.85 -3.30
CA LYS A 407 -33.90 -2.13 -3.73
C LYS A 407 -34.80 -1.83 -4.93
N GLU A 408 -35.06 -2.83 -5.78
CA GLU A 408 -35.77 -2.67 -7.06
C GLU A 408 -36.84 -1.55 -7.14
N ASN A 409 -37.67 -1.38 -6.10
CA ASN A 409 -38.76 -0.40 -6.05
C ASN A 409 -38.83 0.44 -4.75
N SER A 410 -37.80 0.39 -3.93
CA SER A 410 -37.76 1.14 -2.66
C SER A 410 -36.33 1.57 -2.32
N VAL A 411 -36.23 2.69 -1.61
CA VAL A 411 -35.00 3.16 -1.00
C VAL A 411 -35.25 3.26 0.50
N ALA A 412 -34.42 2.59 1.28
CA ALA A 412 -34.37 2.76 2.73
C ALA A 412 -33.22 3.73 3.06
N ALA A 413 -33.46 4.65 3.99
CA ALA A 413 -32.44 5.57 4.46
C ALA A 413 -32.34 5.52 5.99
N MET A 414 -31.13 5.62 6.51
CA MET A 414 -30.83 5.77 7.93
C MET A 414 -29.86 6.93 8.10
N ILE A 415 -30.19 7.89 8.95
CA ILE A 415 -29.32 9.02 9.27
C ILE A 415 -28.95 8.89 10.75
N VAL A 416 -27.67 9.05 11.02
CA VAL A 416 -27.07 9.01 12.36
C VAL A 416 -26.34 10.32 12.60
N THR A 417 -26.57 10.95 13.73
CA THR A 417 -25.93 12.20 14.14
C THR A 417 -25.41 12.08 15.57
N ASP A 418 -24.37 12.81 15.91
CA ASP A 418 -23.79 12.85 17.27
C ASP A 418 -24.56 13.81 18.20
N ASP A 419 -25.44 14.67 17.66
CA ASP A 419 -26.10 15.75 18.37
C ASP A 419 -27.61 15.69 18.25
N GLU A 420 -28.32 15.80 19.40
CA GLU A 420 -29.80 15.77 19.47
C GLU A 420 -30.46 16.96 18.73
N GLN A 421 -29.80 18.11 18.66
CA GLN A 421 -30.36 19.26 17.94
C GLN A 421 -30.34 19.03 16.44
N THR A 422 -29.25 18.46 15.96
CA THR A 422 -29.06 18.06 14.56
C THR A 422 -30.05 16.94 14.19
N GLN A 423 -30.29 15.97 15.09
CA GLN A 423 -31.30 14.94 14.88
C GLN A 423 -32.68 15.54 14.67
N LYS A 424 -33.13 16.45 15.56
CA LYS A 424 -34.41 17.13 15.44
C LYS A 424 -34.52 17.94 14.14
N LEU A 425 -33.45 18.58 13.71
CA LEU A 425 -33.42 19.33 12.45
C LEU A 425 -33.74 18.41 11.26
N PHE A 426 -33.20 17.20 11.24
CA PHE A 426 -33.51 16.22 10.19
C PHE A 426 -34.94 15.68 10.32
N GLU A 427 -35.41 15.37 11.52
CA GLU A 427 -36.79 14.89 11.75
C GLU A 427 -37.82 15.91 11.31
N ASP A 428 -37.56 17.21 11.49
CA ASP A 428 -38.48 18.30 11.13
C ASP A 428 -38.48 18.64 9.62
N ASN A 429 -37.48 18.16 8.85
CA ASN A 429 -37.27 18.53 7.43
C ASN A 429 -37.28 17.34 6.45
N ILE A 430 -37.51 16.12 6.91
CA ILE A 430 -37.74 14.91 6.11
C ILE A 430 -39.19 14.53 6.13
#